data_4861fa7bbb1501b8b2a33c10634dfd6d
#
_entry.id   4861fa7bbb1501b8b2a33c10634dfd6d
#
_cell.length_a   1.000
_cell.length_b   1.000
_cell.length_c   1.000
_cell.angle_alpha   90.00
_cell.angle_beta   90.00
_cell.angle_gamma   90.00
#
_symmetry.space_group_name_H-M   'P 1'
#
loop_
_entity.id
_entity.type
_entity.pdbx_description
1 polymer ?
#
loop_
_entity_poly.entity_id
_entity_poly.type
_entity_poly.pdbx_seq_one_letter_code
_entity_poly.pdbx_strand_id
1 'polypeptide(L)'
;MGWALLQNTNPGPDDYNYLWVNAYPDINTAANNNMWWNNSEKVVGIKPDILFSDGSKYKFDRSYTYQMKLTIPNVAPAGYVLLNFTSPDDVDAMAASAEKYVLPHFKKNMGDHGMVGWGMATKITPQGKDYSSVMFYDSYDTLANAMRHLAGESVMKGLPFDKMEKAVWEMRPLMKVIAATEAKQ
;
A
#
# COMPACT_ATOMS: atom_id res chain seq x y z
N MET A 1 -7.50 13.01 -5.26
CA MET A 1 -7.73 11.64 -5.74
C MET A 1 -6.51 11.22 -6.56
N GLY A 2 -6.00 10.04 -6.32
CA GLY A 2 -4.84 9.51 -7.01
C GLY A 2 -5.01 8.01 -7.32
N TRP A 3 -4.15 7.50 -8.19
CA TRP A 3 -4.09 6.08 -8.47
C TRP A 3 -2.65 5.64 -8.74
N ALA A 4 -2.40 4.35 -8.59
CA ALA A 4 -1.16 3.72 -8.98
C ALA A 4 -1.42 2.31 -9.55
N LEU A 5 -0.62 1.92 -10.54
CA LEU A 5 -0.50 0.55 -11.01
C LEU A 5 0.84 -0.01 -10.55
N LEU A 6 0.79 -1.06 -9.77
CA LEU A 6 1.95 -1.73 -9.19
C LEU A 6 2.08 -3.14 -9.77
N GLN A 7 3.31 -3.56 -10.05
CA GLN A 7 3.64 -4.92 -10.50
C GLN A 7 4.38 -5.67 -9.39
N ASN A 8 3.92 -6.85 -9.03
CA ASN A 8 4.64 -7.72 -8.09
C ASN A 8 5.97 -8.17 -8.71
N THR A 9 7.07 -7.95 -8.01
CA THR A 9 8.42 -8.25 -8.52
C THR A 9 8.76 -9.74 -8.48
N ASN A 10 8.07 -10.50 -7.63
CA ASN A 10 8.32 -11.93 -7.46
C ASN A 10 7.03 -12.63 -6.99
N PRO A 11 6.00 -12.72 -7.85
CA PRO A 11 4.74 -13.38 -7.48
C PRO A 11 4.94 -14.88 -7.31
N GLY A 12 4.41 -15.42 -6.23
CA GLY A 12 4.23 -16.86 -6.06
C GLY A 12 3.11 -17.38 -6.98
N PRO A 13 2.89 -18.73 -7.02
CA PRO A 13 1.88 -19.33 -7.88
C PRO A 13 0.45 -18.82 -7.65
N ASP A 14 0.14 -18.48 -6.41
CA ASP A 14 -1.20 -18.03 -5.97
C ASP A 14 -1.27 -16.52 -5.70
N ASP A 15 -0.17 -15.78 -5.98
CA ASP A 15 -0.10 -14.36 -5.77
C ASP A 15 -0.63 -13.59 -6.99
N TYR A 16 -1.11 -12.36 -6.74
CA TYR A 16 -1.46 -11.45 -7.81
C TYR A 16 -0.19 -10.86 -8.49
N ASN A 17 -0.25 -10.69 -9.82
CA ASN A 17 0.83 -10.10 -10.60
C ASN A 17 0.82 -8.57 -10.57
N TYR A 18 -0.38 -7.98 -10.46
CA TYR A 18 -0.58 -6.54 -10.47
C TYR A 18 -1.56 -6.12 -9.39
N LEU A 19 -1.33 -4.92 -8.85
CA LEU A 19 -2.22 -4.25 -7.92
C LEU A 19 -2.58 -2.88 -8.47
N TRP A 20 -3.87 -2.63 -8.65
CA TRP A 20 -4.39 -1.30 -8.91
C TRP A 20 -4.81 -0.64 -7.61
N VAL A 21 -4.22 0.51 -7.31
CA VAL A 21 -4.51 1.29 -6.10
C VAL A 21 -5.27 2.54 -6.48
N ASN A 22 -6.39 2.80 -5.80
CA ASN A 22 -7.08 4.08 -5.85
C ASN A 22 -7.00 4.73 -4.47
N ALA A 23 -6.62 6.00 -4.42
CA ALA A 23 -6.56 6.81 -3.21
C ALA A 23 -7.61 7.93 -3.27
N TYR A 24 -8.43 8.02 -2.26
CA TYR A 24 -9.50 9.01 -2.12
C TYR A 24 -9.26 9.88 -0.90
N PRO A 25 -9.62 11.19 -0.94
CA PRO A 25 -9.41 12.08 0.18
C PRO A 25 -10.29 11.76 1.39
N ASP A 26 -11.45 11.16 1.15
CA ASP A 26 -12.43 10.82 2.18
C ASP A 26 -13.34 9.67 1.74
N ILE A 27 -14.11 9.13 2.70
CA ILE A 27 -14.97 7.97 2.50
C ILE A 27 -16.16 8.26 1.57
N ASN A 28 -16.69 9.49 1.55
CA ASN A 28 -17.81 9.85 0.67
C ASN A 28 -17.35 9.88 -0.78
N THR A 29 -16.16 10.46 -1.01
CA THR A 29 -15.53 10.45 -2.34
C THR A 29 -15.23 9.03 -2.79
N ALA A 30 -14.74 8.16 -1.90
CA ALA A 30 -14.50 6.76 -2.20
C ALA A 30 -15.79 6.03 -2.55
N ALA A 31 -16.86 6.21 -1.76
CA ALA A 31 -18.15 5.57 -1.99
C ALA A 31 -18.78 5.99 -3.34
N ASN A 32 -18.66 7.26 -3.70
CA ASN A 32 -19.21 7.79 -4.94
C ASN A 32 -18.37 7.42 -6.19
N ASN A 33 -17.09 7.12 -6.04
CA ASN A 33 -16.18 6.88 -7.17
C ASN A 33 -15.60 5.46 -7.21
N ASN A 34 -15.97 4.59 -6.26
CA ASN A 34 -15.44 3.23 -6.17
C ASN A 34 -15.73 2.39 -7.42
N MET A 35 -16.74 2.74 -8.18
CA MET A 35 -17.16 2.06 -9.42
C MET A 35 -16.89 2.94 -10.65
N TRP A 36 -15.75 3.67 -10.68
CA TRP A 36 -15.40 4.57 -11.78
C TRP A 36 -15.41 3.88 -13.16
N TRP A 37 -15.10 2.59 -13.20
CA TRP A 37 -15.12 1.78 -14.42
C TRP A 37 -16.52 1.69 -15.06
N ASN A 38 -17.61 1.85 -14.30
CA ASN A 38 -18.96 1.95 -14.86
C ASN A 38 -19.12 3.19 -15.75
N ASN A 39 -18.25 4.20 -15.54
CA ASN A 39 -18.21 5.41 -16.34
C ASN A 39 -16.93 5.50 -17.17
N SER A 40 -16.23 4.39 -17.40
CA SER A 40 -14.92 4.37 -18.05
C SER A 40 -14.94 4.98 -19.46
N GLU A 41 -16.04 4.81 -20.23
CA GLU A 41 -16.19 5.44 -21.53
C GLU A 41 -16.12 6.97 -21.45
N LYS A 42 -16.76 7.56 -20.44
CA LYS A 42 -16.74 9.02 -20.21
C LYS A 42 -15.38 9.51 -19.70
N VAL A 43 -14.67 8.69 -18.91
CA VAL A 43 -13.41 9.09 -18.23
C VAL A 43 -12.19 8.85 -19.10
N VAL A 44 -12.13 7.69 -19.78
CA VAL A 44 -10.97 7.25 -20.55
C VAL A 44 -11.29 6.83 -21.98
N GLY A 45 -12.54 6.97 -22.44
CA GLY A 45 -12.95 6.63 -23.79
C GLY A 45 -13.10 5.13 -24.06
N ILE A 46 -13.07 4.29 -23.02
CA ILE A 46 -13.15 2.82 -23.14
C ILE A 46 -14.41 2.33 -22.45
N LYS A 47 -15.22 1.56 -23.18
CA LYS A 47 -16.48 1.00 -22.63
C LYS A 47 -16.19 -0.02 -21.52
N PRO A 48 -17.03 -0.10 -20.48
CA PRO A 48 -16.83 -1.05 -19.37
C PRO A 48 -16.75 -2.51 -19.81
N ASP A 49 -17.55 -2.91 -20.79
CA ASP A 49 -17.56 -4.27 -21.35
C ASP A 49 -16.23 -4.65 -22.02
N ILE A 50 -15.50 -3.68 -22.58
CA ILE A 50 -14.17 -3.91 -23.15
C ILE A 50 -13.12 -4.11 -22.05
N LEU A 51 -13.21 -3.35 -20.94
CA LEU A 51 -12.30 -3.48 -19.81
C LEU A 51 -12.38 -4.83 -19.12
N PHE A 52 -13.56 -5.44 -19.10
CA PHE A 52 -13.86 -6.68 -18.38
C PHE A 52 -14.42 -7.79 -19.28
N SER A 53 -14.24 -7.68 -20.61
CA SER A 53 -14.70 -8.72 -21.55
C SER A 53 -13.98 -10.05 -21.34
N ASP A 54 -14.65 -11.16 -21.66
CA ASP A 54 -14.09 -12.53 -21.59
C ASP A 54 -12.83 -12.71 -22.43
N GLY A 55 -12.58 -11.81 -23.39
CA GLY A 55 -11.33 -11.73 -24.14
C GLY A 55 -10.21 -10.98 -23.41
N SER A 56 -10.47 -10.38 -22.26
CA SER A 56 -9.44 -9.74 -21.45
C SER A 56 -8.53 -10.83 -20.86
N LYS A 57 -7.23 -10.66 -21.02
CA LYS A 57 -6.21 -11.52 -20.39
C LYS A 57 -6.09 -11.28 -18.89
N TYR A 58 -6.97 -10.47 -18.30
CA TYR A 58 -6.92 -10.06 -16.91
C TYR A 58 -7.99 -10.79 -16.10
N LYS A 59 -7.55 -11.48 -15.07
CA LYS A 59 -8.42 -12.04 -14.05
C LYS A 59 -8.44 -11.09 -12.86
N PHE A 60 -9.62 -10.57 -12.53
CA PHE A 60 -9.80 -9.84 -11.28
C PHE A 60 -9.85 -10.85 -10.14
N ASP A 61 -8.89 -10.74 -9.21
CA ASP A 61 -8.78 -11.68 -8.09
C ASP A 61 -9.56 -11.17 -6.88
N ARG A 62 -9.13 -10.05 -6.31
CA ARG A 62 -9.72 -9.51 -5.07
C ARG A 62 -9.53 -8.01 -4.93
N SER A 63 -10.35 -7.40 -4.06
CA SER A 63 -10.28 -5.98 -3.74
C SER A 63 -10.21 -5.77 -2.24
N TYR A 64 -9.37 -4.84 -1.82
CA TYR A 64 -9.20 -4.44 -0.43
C TYR A 64 -9.55 -2.97 -0.27
N THR A 65 -10.22 -2.62 0.83
CA THR A 65 -10.47 -1.22 1.17
C THR A 65 -9.92 -0.92 2.56
N TYR A 66 -9.01 0.04 2.60
CA TYR A 66 -8.32 0.46 3.81
C TYR A 66 -8.50 1.96 4.04
N GLN A 67 -8.56 2.35 5.31
CA GLN A 67 -8.50 3.74 5.73
C GLN A 67 -7.09 4.07 6.24
N MET A 68 -6.46 5.07 5.61
CA MET A 68 -5.19 5.58 6.11
C MET A 68 -5.34 6.16 7.51
N LYS A 69 -4.48 5.74 8.42
CA LYS A 69 -4.41 6.22 9.81
C LYS A 69 -3.20 7.14 10.01
N LEU A 70 -2.06 6.70 9.52
CA LEU A 70 -0.81 7.44 9.63
C LEU A 70 -0.14 7.50 8.26
N THR A 71 0.50 8.61 7.94
CA THR A 71 1.22 8.75 6.67
C THR A 71 2.40 9.71 6.79
N ILE A 72 3.46 9.39 6.08
CA ILE A 72 4.50 10.31 5.65
C ILE A 72 4.35 10.36 4.12
N PRO A 73 3.86 11.48 3.57
CA PRO A 73 3.71 11.63 2.13
C PRO A 73 5.03 11.39 1.40
N ASN A 74 4.96 10.88 0.17
CA ASN A 74 6.15 10.71 -0.65
C ASN A 74 6.81 12.07 -0.91
N VAL A 75 8.09 12.18 -0.53
CA VAL A 75 8.91 13.38 -0.76
C VAL A 75 9.61 13.34 -2.12
N ALA A 76 9.56 12.20 -2.82
CA ALA A 76 10.06 11.98 -4.17
C ALA A 76 9.24 10.86 -4.84
N PRO A 77 9.30 10.71 -6.17
CA PRO A 77 8.66 9.60 -6.86
C PRO A 77 9.15 8.25 -6.31
N ALA A 78 8.21 7.37 -6.00
CA ALA A 78 8.52 6.00 -5.59
C ALA A 78 8.72 5.12 -6.83
N GLY A 79 9.83 4.38 -6.88
CA GLY A 79 10.06 3.34 -7.87
C GLY A 79 9.52 1.98 -7.41
N TYR A 80 9.51 1.76 -6.08
CA TYR A 80 9.09 0.50 -5.45
C TYR A 80 8.31 0.75 -4.17
N VAL A 81 7.38 -0.15 -3.89
CA VAL A 81 6.57 -0.14 -2.67
C VAL A 81 6.58 -1.53 -2.05
N LEU A 82 7.00 -1.65 -0.82
CA LEU A 82 6.82 -2.85 -0.01
C LEU A 82 5.50 -2.72 0.74
N LEU A 83 4.58 -3.64 0.50
CA LEU A 83 3.34 -3.74 1.25
C LEU A 83 3.52 -4.77 2.36
N ASN A 84 3.17 -4.42 3.57
CA ASN A 84 3.31 -5.29 4.73
C ASN A 84 1.92 -5.48 5.37
N PHE A 85 1.42 -6.69 5.34
CA PHE A 85 0.09 -7.04 5.85
C PHE A 85 0.20 -7.83 7.15
N THR A 86 -0.62 -7.47 8.13
CA THR A 86 -0.66 -8.12 9.45
C THR A 86 -2.05 -8.00 10.07
N SER A 87 -2.36 -8.93 10.97
CA SER A 87 -3.58 -8.89 11.79
C SER A 87 -3.17 -8.96 13.28
N PRO A 88 -2.78 -7.83 13.88
CA PRO A 88 -2.44 -7.78 15.29
C PRO A 88 -3.68 -8.09 16.16
N ASP A 89 -3.45 -8.54 17.39
CA ASP A 89 -4.52 -8.78 18.35
C ASP A 89 -5.24 -7.48 18.74
N ASP A 90 -4.51 -6.36 18.78
CA ASP A 90 -5.03 -5.02 19.07
C ASP A 90 -4.58 -4.02 17.99
N VAL A 91 -5.50 -3.68 17.10
CA VAL A 91 -5.27 -2.72 15.99
C VAL A 91 -5.03 -1.30 16.50
N ASP A 92 -5.70 -0.90 17.58
CA ASP A 92 -5.56 0.44 18.14
C ASP A 92 -4.21 0.58 18.89
N ALA A 93 -3.78 -0.46 19.60
CA ALA A 93 -2.44 -0.52 20.19
C ALA A 93 -1.34 -0.49 19.12
N MET A 94 -1.55 -1.18 17.99
CA MET A 94 -0.64 -1.12 16.85
C MET A 94 -0.55 0.30 16.28
N ALA A 95 -1.68 0.97 16.08
CA ALA A 95 -1.71 2.34 15.58
C ALA A 95 -1.03 3.32 16.56
N ALA A 96 -1.31 3.21 17.86
CA ALA A 96 -0.68 4.03 18.89
C ALA A 96 0.85 3.80 18.96
N SER A 97 1.29 2.56 18.84
CA SER A 97 2.72 2.21 18.78
C SER A 97 3.39 2.81 17.55
N ALA A 98 2.76 2.70 16.38
CA ALA A 98 3.26 3.25 15.14
C ALA A 98 3.34 4.78 15.19
N GLU A 99 2.32 5.46 15.72
CA GLU A 99 2.31 6.92 15.92
C GLU A 99 3.41 7.38 16.85
N LYS A 100 3.58 6.69 17.98
CA LYS A 100 4.52 7.06 19.02
C LYS A 100 5.99 6.81 18.66
N TYR A 101 6.28 5.68 18.00
CA TYR A 101 7.65 5.23 17.80
C TYR A 101 8.07 5.24 16.34
N VAL A 102 7.24 4.73 15.42
CA VAL A 102 7.62 4.57 14.01
C VAL A 102 7.59 5.91 13.28
N LEU A 103 6.49 6.63 13.37
CA LEU A 103 6.30 7.88 12.63
C LEU A 103 7.42 8.93 12.88
N PRO A 104 7.80 9.27 14.15
CA PRO A 104 8.88 10.23 14.39
C PRO A 104 10.24 9.69 14.00
N HIS A 105 10.49 8.38 14.18
CA HIS A 105 11.74 7.75 13.80
C HIS A 105 11.94 7.75 12.28
N PHE A 106 10.89 7.41 11.51
CA PHE A 106 10.94 7.40 10.04
C PHE A 106 11.07 8.81 9.48
N LYS A 107 10.31 9.80 10.00
CA LYS A 107 10.47 11.21 9.58
C LYS A 107 11.91 11.71 9.68
N LYS A 108 12.67 11.21 10.67
CA LYS A 108 14.05 11.60 10.89
C LYS A 108 15.06 10.84 10.01
N ASN A 109 14.84 9.55 9.76
CA ASN A 109 15.90 8.65 9.28
C ASN A 109 15.61 8.04 7.88
N MET A 110 14.37 8.13 7.37
CA MET A 110 13.99 7.39 6.15
C MET A 110 14.80 7.79 4.92
N GLY A 111 15.21 9.05 4.79
CA GLY A 111 15.97 9.55 3.65
C GLY A 111 17.33 8.87 3.50
N ASP A 112 18.00 8.58 4.61
CA ASP A 112 19.33 7.90 4.62
C ASP A 112 19.23 6.44 4.11
N HIS A 113 18.02 5.89 4.05
CA HIS A 113 17.73 4.54 3.58
C HIS A 113 17.05 4.50 2.20
N GLY A 114 16.93 5.66 1.51
CA GLY A 114 16.24 5.78 0.23
C GLY A 114 14.73 5.49 0.31
N MET A 115 14.17 5.54 1.52
CA MET A 115 12.73 5.51 1.72
C MET A 115 12.16 6.90 1.46
N VAL A 116 11.16 6.99 0.59
CA VAL A 116 10.58 8.27 0.15
C VAL A 116 9.19 8.53 0.72
N GLY A 117 8.56 7.54 1.29
CA GLY A 117 7.24 7.67 1.92
C GLY A 117 6.87 6.44 2.73
N TRP A 118 5.90 6.61 3.62
CA TRP A 118 5.44 5.54 4.52
C TRP A 118 3.99 5.76 4.93
N GLY A 119 3.28 4.68 5.21
CA GLY A 119 1.97 4.80 5.83
C GLY A 119 1.46 3.52 6.46
N MET A 120 0.47 3.71 7.33
CA MET A 120 -0.30 2.67 7.99
C MET A 120 -1.78 2.86 7.70
N ALA A 121 -2.47 1.80 7.35
CA ALA A 121 -3.90 1.79 7.08
C ALA A 121 -4.58 0.62 7.79
N THR A 122 -5.85 0.80 8.13
CA THR A 122 -6.68 -0.23 8.74
C THR A 122 -7.85 -0.61 7.83
N LYS A 123 -8.26 -1.86 7.87
CA LYS A 123 -9.40 -2.36 7.11
C LYS A 123 -10.68 -1.65 7.53
N ILE A 124 -11.45 -1.10 6.56
CA ILE A 124 -12.65 -0.33 6.87
C ILE A 124 -13.83 -1.23 7.26
N THR A 125 -14.00 -2.35 6.59
CA THR A 125 -15.19 -3.17 6.72
C THR A 125 -14.83 -4.63 6.95
N PRO A 126 -15.77 -5.45 7.44
CA PRO A 126 -15.59 -6.88 7.46
C PRO A 126 -15.54 -7.42 6.02
N GLN A 127 -14.34 -7.43 5.45
CA GLN A 127 -14.08 -7.95 4.10
C GLN A 127 -13.77 -9.45 4.12
N GLY A 128 -14.15 -10.13 5.21
CA GLY A 128 -13.79 -11.52 5.46
C GLY A 128 -12.48 -11.66 6.25
N LYS A 129 -12.27 -12.83 6.82
CA LYS A 129 -11.10 -13.14 7.67
C LYS A 129 -9.81 -13.30 6.87
N ASP A 130 -9.91 -13.51 5.55
CA ASP A 130 -8.76 -13.69 4.68
C ASP A 130 -8.05 -12.37 4.33
N TYR A 131 -8.53 -11.26 4.87
CA TYR A 131 -7.95 -9.93 4.67
C TYR A 131 -7.34 -9.42 5.98
N SER A 132 -6.05 -9.14 5.94
CA SER A 132 -5.32 -8.57 7.08
C SER A 132 -5.97 -7.28 7.58
N SER A 133 -6.04 -7.12 8.90
CA SER A 133 -6.69 -5.95 9.50
C SER A 133 -5.88 -4.66 9.39
N VAL A 134 -4.57 -4.79 9.19
CA VAL A 134 -3.62 -3.67 9.07
C VAL A 134 -2.73 -3.87 7.84
N MET A 135 -2.50 -2.80 7.11
CA MET A 135 -1.54 -2.72 6.01
C MET A 135 -0.58 -1.54 6.27
N PHE A 136 0.71 -1.81 6.15
CA PHE A 136 1.72 -0.76 6.02
C PHE A 136 2.24 -0.72 4.59
N TYR A 137 2.65 0.46 4.13
CA TYR A 137 3.43 0.60 2.91
C TYR A 137 4.72 1.37 3.18
N ASP A 138 5.80 0.88 2.59
CA ASP A 138 7.12 1.50 2.61
C ASP A 138 7.49 1.81 1.16
N SER A 139 7.61 3.10 0.82
CA SER A 139 7.94 3.56 -0.53
C SER A 139 9.44 3.82 -0.66
N TYR A 140 10.05 3.29 -1.71
CA TYR A 140 11.49 3.42 -2.00
C TYR A 140 11.71 4.02 -3.39
N ASP A 141 12.79 4.78 -3.53
CA ASP A 141 13.26 5.33 -4.80
C ASP A 141 13.75 4.23 -5.76
N THR A 142 14.50 3.24 -5.23
CA THR A 142 15.16 2.18 -6.00
C THR A 142 14.90 0.79 -5.44
N LEU A 143 15.04 -0.23 -6.32
CA LEU A 143 15.00 -1.64 -5.92
C LEU A 143 16.10 -1.97 -4.89
N ALA A 144 17.29 -1.42 -5.06
CA ALA A 144 18.41 -1.70 -4.16
C ALA A 144 18.09 -1.27 -2.72
N ASN A 145 17.48 -0.10 -2.53
CA ASN A 145 17.10 0.38 -1.21
C ASN A 145 15.96 -0.46 -0.59
N ALA A 146 14.96 -0.86 -1.38
CA ALA A 146 13.93 -1.79 -0.93
C ALA A 146 14.53 -3.16 -0.52
N MET A 147 15.48 -3.69 -1.29
CA MET A 147 16.15 -4.96 -0.98
C MET A 147 17.03 -4.85 0.27
N ARG A 148 17.75 -3.75 0.49
CA ARG A 148 18.49 -3.50 1.73
C ARG A 148 17.58 -3.53 2.95
N HIS A 149 16.39 -2.91 2.84
CA HIS A 149 15.38 -3.00 3.90
C HIS A 149 15.03 -4.45 4.21
N LEU A 150 14.75 -5.27 3.21
CA LEU A 150 14.43 -6.69 3.39
C LEU A 150 15.61 -7.50 3.96
N ALA A 151 16.84 -7.10 3.66
CA ALA A 151 18.06 -7.71 4.18
C ALA A 151 18.42 -7.28 5.63
N GLY A 152 17.60 -6.41 6.25
CA GLY A 152 17.80 -5.93 7.61
C GLY A 152 18.64 -4.65 7.73
N GLU A 153 19.11 -4.08 6.62
CA GLU A 153 19.74 -2.76 6.56
C GLU A 153 18.64 -1.68 6.46
N SER A 154 17.82 -1.57 7.49
CA SER A 154 16.54 -0.92 7.42
C SER A 154 16.47 0.30 8.32
N VAL A 155 15.63 1.27 7.93
CA VAL A 155 15.19 2.38 8.78
C VAL A 155 14.56 1.90 10.10
N MET A 156 14.11 0.64 10.16
CA MET A 156 13.59 0.01 11.40
C MET A 156 14.64 -0.14 12.50
N LYS A 157 15.94 -0.08 12.16
CA LYS A 157 17.03 -0.20 13.14
C LYS A 157 16.97 0.96 14.13
N GLY A 158 16.94 0.62 15.42
CA GLY A 158 16.85 1.59 16.53
C GLY A 158 15.43 1.83 17.03
N LEU A 159 14.39 1.20 16.44
CA LEU A 159 13.06 1.18 17.02
C LEU A 159 13.04 0.31 18.29
N PRO A 160 12.29 0.73 19.34
CA PRO A 160 12.15 -0.02 20.59
C PRO A 160 11.09 -1.12 20.46
N PHE A 161 11.39 -2.18 19.69
CA PHE A 161 10.44 -3.27 19.40
C PHE A 161 9.89 -3.97 20.64
N ASP A 162 10.63 -3.94 21.74
CA ASP A 162 10.20 -4.46 23.05
C ASP A 162 9.04 -3.68 23.68
N LYS A 163 8.80 -2.45 23.20
CA LYS A 163 7.75 -1.53 23.68
C LYS A 163 6.61 -1.36 22.68
N MET A 164 6.69 -2.03 21.54
CA MET A 164 5.72 -1.87 20.46
C MET A 164 4.79 -3.09 20.40
N GLU A 165 3.59 -2.86 19.87
CA GLU A 165 2.69 -3.95 19.50
C GLU A 165 3.36 -4.83 18.44
N LYS A 166 3.25 -6.15 18.62
CA LYS A 166 3.91 -7.11 17.74
C LYS A 166 3.18 -7.23 16.41
N ALA A 167 3.95 -7.18 15.31
CA ALA A 167 3.47 -7.49 13.98
C ALA A 167 4.01 -8.86 13.56
N VAL A 168 3.11 -9.76 13.17
CA VAL A 168 3.45 -10.98 12.45
C VAL A 168 3.05 -10.76 10.99
N TRP A 169 4.04 -10.69 10.11
CA TRP A 169 3.78 -10.40 8.70
C TRP A 169 3.14 -11.60 8.01
N GLU A 170 1.92 -11.46 7.54
CA GLU A 170 1.17 -12.47 6.80
C GLU A 170 1.56 -12.49 5.32
N MET A 171 1.79 -11.31 4.75
CA MET A 171 2.20 -11.14 3.36
C MET A 171 3.06 -9.88 3.21
N ARG A 172 4.11 -9.95 2.39
CA ARG A 172 5.04 -8.83 2.17
C ARG A 172 5.46 -8.69 0.69
N PRO A 173 4.54 -8.43 -0.25
CA PRO A 173 4.89 -8.28 -1.64
C PRO A 173 5.69 -7.00 -1.87
N LEU A 174 6.80 -7.13 -2.61
CA LEU A 174 7.56 -6.00 -3.13
C LEU A 174 7.04 -5.66 -4.53
N MET A 175 6.51 -4.47 -4.67
CA MET A 175 5.83 -3.99 -5.86
C MET A 175 6.68 -2.95 -6.60
N LYS A 176 6.82 -3.09 -7.91
CA LYS A 176 7.37 -2.05 -8.78
C LYS A 176 6.26 -1.08 -9.19
N VAL A 177 6.49 0.21 -9.07
CA VAL A 177 5.56 1.23 -9.58
C VAL A 177 5.68 1.30 -11.11
N ILE A 178 4.61 0.96 -11.82
CA ILE A 178 4.56 1.00 -13.29
C ILE A 178 4.04 2.35 -13.77
N ALA A 179 3.00 2.85 -13.10
CA ALA A 179 2.41 4.15 -13.37
C ALA A 179 1.70 4.65 -12.11
N ALA A 180 1.65 5.94 -11.93
CA ALA A 180 0.91 6.59 -10.86
C ALA A 180 0.53 8.02 -11.27
N THR A 181 -0.52 8.56 -10.63
CA THR A 181 -0.76 10.01 -10.70
C THR A 181 0.34 10.74 -9.98
N GLU A 182 0.80 11.85 -10.56
CA GLU A 182 1.71 12.75 -9.87
C GLU A 182 1.06 13.27 -8.58
N ALA A 183 1.83 13.29 -7.49
CA ALA A 183 1.39 13.96 -6.29
C ALA A 183 1.25 15.46 -6.61
N LYS A 184 0.05 16.00 -6.55
CA LYS A 184 -0.13 17.45 -6.58
C LYS A 184 0.53 18.00 -5.31
N GLN A 185 1.62 18.74 -5.49
CA GLN A 185 2.27 19.50 -4.43
C GLN A 185 1.33 20.57 -3.87
#